data_f01241f9f19b651c2f1acd498db8b207
#
_entry.id   f01241f9f19b651c2f1acd498db8b207
#
_cell.length_a   1.000
_cell.length_b   1.000
_cell.length_c   1.000
_cell.angle_alpha   90.00
_cell.angle_beta   90.00
_cell.angle_gamma   90.00
#
_symmetry.space_group_name_H-M   'P 1'
#
loop_
_entity.id
_entity.type
_entity.pdbx_description
1 polymer ?
#
loop_
_entity_poly.entity_id
_entity_poly.type
_entity_poly.pdbx_seq_one_letter_code
_entity_poly.pdbx_strand_id
1 'polypeptide(L)'
;MYLCARNKNFDMNISESNVNQAVELLKVLINTPSLSREEGDATDRLQHFIERGAPVQCEVHRHLNNLWCVAPGYDASRPTLLLDAHIDTVKPVSGWSKHPFTPIIEGDRIYGLGSNDDGASLVTLLQVFYQICQSKQSYNTIFVASAEEEVSGKNGIESLIPHLPPVTCAIIGEPTSMHPAVAEKGLMVLDCVAKGVSGHAARNEGVNALYNAIKDIEWFRNYKYPKSSELFGDVKMTVTQINAGTQHNVIPDSCSYVVDIRSNECYSNKELLEIIKANVGSSVTARSTRLNSSCISLDHPLVKRAIELGRKPYGSPTLSNQALLDFPTLKMGPGDTARSHTANEFVLISEIREGMKLFAEMLDGLRL
;
A
#
# COMPACT_ATOMS: atom_id res chain seq x y z
N MET A 1 12.88 21.99 -32.57
CA MET A 1 14.27 21.61 -32.80
C MET A 1 15.06 21.79 -31.52
N TYR A 2 15.05 20.80 -30.64
CA TYR A 2 16.00 20.61 -29.51
C TYR A 2 15.95 19.14 -29.13
N LEU A 3 16.55 18.31 -29.96
CA LEU A 3 17.01 16.98 -29.58
C LEU A 3 18.36 17.17 -28.89
N CYS A 4 18.35 17.36 -27.58
CA CYS A 4 19.56 17.26 -26.78
C CYS A 4 19.79 15.76 -26.51
N ALA A 5 20.72 15.17 -27.30
CA ALA A 5 21.18 13.82 -27.06
C ALA A 5 21.81 13.75 -25.65
N ARG A 6 21.11 13.11 -24.71
CA ARG A 6 21.66 12.71 -23.42
C ARG A 6 22.42 11.39 -23.61
N ASN A 7 23.68 11.44 -24.00
CA ASN A 7 24.64 10.38 -23.67
C ASN A 7 24.93 10.51 -22.15
N LYS A 8 24.01 10.09 -21.30
CA LYS A 8 24.32 9.78 -19.92
C LYS A 8 24.77 8.33 -19.93
N ASN A 9 26.05 8.08 -19.66
CA ASN A 9 26.49 6.77 -19.19
C ASN A 9 25.81 6.58 -17.84
N PHE A 10 24.76 5.77 -17.78
CA PHE A 10 24.15 5.35 -16.54
C PHE A 10 25.10 4.35 -15.89
N ASP A 11 25.41 4.57 -14.60
CA ASP A 11 26.20 3.61 -13.80
C ASP A 11 25.41 2.34 -13.50
N MET A 12 24.06 2.42 -13.54
CA MET A 12 23.16 1.29 -13.32
C MET A 12 22.69 0.71 -14.65
N ASN A 13 22.99 -0.56 -14.89
CA ASN A 13 22.61 -1.27 -16.12
C ASN A 13 21.88 -2.59 -15.81
N ILE A 14 20.66 -2.72 -16.29
CA ILE A 14 19.85 -3.93 -16.13
C ILE A 14 20.13 -4.89 -17.28
N SER A 15 20.76 -6.01 -16.98
CA SER A 15 21.06 -7.10 -17.90
C SER A 15 19.94 -8.16 -17.91
N GLU A 16 19.93 -9.01 -18.94
CA GLU A 16 19.03 -10.19 -18.97
C GLU A 16 19.28 -11.15 -17.80
N SER A 17 20.49 -11.18 -17.25
CA SER A 17 20.79 -11.97 -16.05
C SER A 17 20.00 -11.45 -14.83
N ASN A 18 19.85 -10.13 -14.68
CA ASN A 18 19.04 -9.55 -13.60
C ASN A 18 17.55 -9.92 -13.77
N VAL A 19 17.03 -9.87 -14.98
CA VAL A 19 15.64 -10.27 -15.28
C VAL A 19 15.43 -11.74 -14.96
N ASN A 20 16.35 -12.62 -15.38
CA ASN A 20 16.25 -14.04 -15.08
C ASN A 20 16.31 -14.33 -13.57
N GLN A 21 17.17 -13.65 -12.82
CA GLN A 21 17.22 -13.78 -11.35
C GLN A 21 15.90 -13.32 -10.69
N ALA A 22 15.31 -12.22 -11.15
CA ALA A 22 14.01 -11.76 -10.66
C ALA A 22 12.91 -12.78 -10.95
N VAL A 23 12.85 -13.32 -12.15
CA VAL A 23 11.88 -14.35 -12.54
C VAL A 23 12.05 -15.62 -11.69
N GLU A 24 13.28 -16.09 -11.46
CA GLU A 24 13.52 -17.26 -10.63
C GLU A 24 13.12 -17.01 -9.17
N LEU A 25 13.42 -15.83 -8.61
CA LEU A 25 12.97 -15.48 -7.27
C LEU A 25 11.44 -15.43 -7.20
N LEU A 26 10.78 -14.79 -8.17
CA LEU A 26 9.32 -14.70 -8.21
C LEU A 26 8.66 -16.09 -8.24
N LYS A 27 9.24 -17.04 -8.99
CA LYS A 27 8.78 -18.44 -9.01
C LYS A 27 8.92 -19.10 -7.64
N VAL A 28 10.03 -18.85 -6.92
CA VAL A 28 10.22 -19.35 -5.57
C VAL A 28 9.17 -18.79 -4.62
N LEU A 29 8.90 -17.47 -4.69
CA LEU A 29 7.90 -16.80 -3.84
C LEU A 29 6.49 -17.33 -4.12
N ILE A 30 6.06 -17.43 -5.38
CA ILE A 30 4.76 -18.02 -5.74
C ILE A 30 4.61 -19.45 -5.22
N ASN A 31 5.69 -20.25 -5.29
CA ASN A 31 5.65 -21.65 -4.82
C ASN A 31 5.74 -21.80 -3.30
N THR A 32 5.89 -20.70 -2.57
CA THR A 32 5.95 -20.68 -1.11
C THR A 32 4.77 -19.84 -0.60
N PRO A 33 3.65 -20.44 -0.18
CA PRO A 33 2.50 -19.70 0.31
C PRO A 33 2.89 -18.71 1.41
N SER A 34 2.45 -17.46 1.28
CA SER A 34 2.77 -16.35 2.18
C SER A 34 1.51 -15.55 2.55
N LEU A 35 0.46 -16.24 3.00
CA LEU A 35 -0.74 -15.55 3.44
C LEU A 35 -0.39 -14.59 4.59
N SER A 36 -1.06 -13.43 4.63
CA SER A 36 -0.82 -12.44 5.69
C SER A 36 -0.80 -13.08 7.08
N ARG A 37 0.27 -12.85 7.85
CA ARG A 37 0.63 -13.43 9.15
C ARG A 37 1.22 -14.85 9.10
N GLU A 38 1.39 -15.42 7.92
CA GLU A 38 1.96 -16.76 7.70
C GLU A 38 3.17 -16.70 6.74
N GLU A 39 3.86 -15.54 6.65
CA GLU A 39 4.91 -15.26 5.66
C GLU A 39 6.27 -15.91 5.99
N GLY A 40 6.40 -16.57 7.13
CA GLY A 40 7.68 -17.04 7.68
C GLY A 40 8.55 -17.81 6.67
N ASP A 41 7.97 -18.80 5.99
CA ASP A 41 8.68 -19.63 5.00
C ASP A 41 9.11 -18.82 3.77
N ALA A 42 8.27 -17.89 3.30
CA ALA A 42 8.62 -17.02 2.17
C ALA A 42 9.75 -16.06 2.54
N THR A 43 9.72 -15.52 3.76
CA THR A 43 10.80 -14.68 4.29
C THR A 43 12.10 -15.46 4.39
N ASP A 44 12.08 -16.71 4.87
CA ASP A 44 13.26 -17.60 4.93
C ASP A 44 13.84 -17.85 3.53
N ARG A 45 12.97 -18.08 2.53
CA ARG A 45 13.40 -18.28 1.14
C ARG A 45 14.02 -17.01 0.56
N LEU A 46 13.42 -15.86 0.80
CA LEU A 46 13.94 -14.57 0.35
C LEU A 46 15.29 -14.26 1.01
N GLN A 47 15.41 -14.44 2.33
CA GLN A 47 16.67 -14.26 3.06
C GLN A 47 17.77 -15.12 2.45
N HIS A 48 17.51 -16.40 2.27
CA HIS A 48 18.46 -17.32 1.68
C HIS A 48 18.86 -16.95 0.24
N PHE A 49 17.90 -16.45 -0.57
CA PHE A 49 18.17 -15.97 -1.91
C PHE A 49 19.12 -14.77 -1.90
N ILE A 50 18.89 -13.80 -1.00
CA ILE A 50 19.74 -12.61 -0.87
C ILE A 50 21.14 -13.00 -0.39
N GLU A 51 21.26 -13.80 0.66
CA GLU A 51 22.54 -14.22 1.23
C GLU A 51 23.45 -14.96 0.24
N ARG A 52 22.86 -15.70 -0.72
CA ARG A 52 23.62 -16.45 -1.72
C ARG A 52 23.82 -15.72 -3.03
N GLY A 53 22.89 -14.85 -3.42
CA GLY A 53 22.81 -14.26 -4.74
C GLY A 53 23.16 -12.78 -4.84
N ALA A 54 23.30 -12.09 -3.71
CA ALA A 54 23.62 -10.67 -3.72
C ALA A 54 25.01 -10.45 -4.35
N PRO A 55 25.14 -9.52 -5.33
CA PRO A 55 26.39 -9.25 -6.02
C PRO A 55 27.43 -8.55 -5.13
N VAL A 56 27.00 -8.03 -4.00
CA VAL A 56 27.81 -7.46 -2.92
C VAL A 56 27.33 -8.02 -1.61
N GLN A 57 28.24 -8.15 -0.65
CA GLN A 57 27.88 -8.63 0.68
C GLN A 57 26.99 -7.59 1.36
N CYS A 58 25.68 -7.88 1.40
CA CYS A 58 24.68 -7.12 2.14
C CYS A 58 24.35 -7.90 3.41
N GLU A 59 24.38 -7.22 4.56
CA GLU A 59 23.90 -7.79 5.81
C GLU A 59 22.36 -7.84 5.74
N VAL A 60 21.80 -9.04 5.93
CA VAL A 60 20.37 -9.26 5.96
C VAL A 60 19.89 -9.24 7.39
N HIS A 61 18.95 -8.37 7.68
CA HIS A 61 18.32 -8.24 8.98
C HIS A 61 16.87 -8.70 8.92
N ARG A 62 16.35 -9.13 10.06
CA ARG A 62 14.96 -9.59 10.18
C ARG A 62 14.32 -9.07 11.45
N HIS A 63 13.08 -8.64 11.37
CA HIS A 63 12.20 -8.35 12.49
C HIS A 63 10.83 -8.99 12.23
N LEU A 64 10.48 -10.00 13.02
CA LEU A 64 9.32 -10.86 12.73
C LEU A 64 9.42 -11.48 11.32
N ASN A 65 8.44 -11.23 10.46
CA ASN A 65 8.47 -11.67 9.06
C ASN A 65 8.91 -10.55 8.08
N ASN A 66 9.30 -9.38 8.61
CA ASN A 66 9.89 -8.32 7.78
C ASN A 66 11.40 -8.54 7.64
N LEU A 67 11.90 -8.33 6.42
CA LEU A 67 13.31 -8.49 6.10
C LEU A 67 13.84 -7.18 5.49
N TRP A 68 15.08 -6.78 5.86
CA TRP A 68 15.69 -5.62 5.23
C TRP A 68 17.20 -5.75 5.05
N CYS A 69 17.71 -4.96 4.12
CA CYS A 69 19.14 -4.80 3.85
C CYS A 69 19.48 -3.33 3.70
N VAL A 70 20.65 -2.94 4.17
CA VAL A 70 21.22 -1.58 3.96
C VAL A 70 22.31 -1.67 2.91
N ALA A 71 22.28 -0.77 1.92
CA ALA A 71 23.34 -0.72 0.91
C ALA A 71 24.70 -0.38 1.58
N PRO A 72 25.81 -0.99 1.11
CA PRO A 72 27.14 -0.72 1.65
C PRO A 72 27.52 0.76 1.60
N GLY A 73 28.28 1.21 2.61
CA GLY A 73 28.76 2.60 2.67
C GLY A 73 27.71 3.59 3.18
N TYR A 74 26.81 3.14 4.04
CA TYR A 74 25.85 4.01 4.73
C TYR A 74 26.56 5.19 5.41
N ASP A 75 26.03 6.39 5.21
CA ASP A 75 26.54 7.64 5.77
C ASP A 75 25.36 8.45 6.34
N ALA A 76 25.32 8.61 7.65
CA ALA A 76 24.22 9.29 8.34
C ALA A 76 24.04 10.78 7.94
N SER A 77 25.00 11.38 7.24
CA SER A 77 24.88 12.75 6.71
C SER A 77 24.11 12.82 5.38
N ARG A 78 23.83 11.69 4.75
CA ARG A 78 23.11 11.61 3.47
C ARG A 78 21.63 11.29 3.69
N PRO A 79 20.73 11.75 2.79
CA PRO A 79 19.35 11.31 2.80
C PRO A 79 19.26 9.80 2.54
N THR A 80 18.23 9.14 3.08
CA THR A 80 18.01 7.70 2.95
C THR A 80 16.73 7.43 2.18
N LEU A 81 16.85 6.68 1.08
CA LEU A 81 15.74 6.15 0.30
C LEU A 81 15.40 4.73 0.79
N LEU A 82 14.15 4.52 1.14
CA LEU A 82 13.59 3.20 1.42
C LEU A 82 12.95 2.65 0.14
N LEU A 83 13.22 1.40 -0.20
CA LEU A 83 12.56 0.62 -1.25
C LEU A 83 11.80 -0.51 -0.55
N ASP A 84 10.48 -0.40 -0.46
CA ASP A 84 9.62 -1.38 0.21
C ASP A 84 8.71 -2.08 -0.81
N ALA A 85 8.52 -3.39 -0.63
CA ALA A 85 7.52 -4.19 -1.30
C ALA A 85 7.05 -5.29 -0.36
N HIS A 86 5.75 -5.60 -0.36
CA HIS A 86 5.26 -6.61 0.58
C HIS A 86 5.46 -8.04 0.09
N ILE A 87 5.64 -8.95 1.05
CA ILE A 87 5.87 -10.38 0.78
C ILE A 87 4.61 -11.22 0.99
N ASP A 88 3.63 -10.68 1.73
CA ASP A 88 2.38 -11.38 1.99
C ASP A 88 1.40 -11.31 0.82
N THR A 89 0.44 -12.21 0.83
CA THR A 89 -0.64 -12.29 -0.16
C THR A 89 -1.99 -12.47 0.53
N VAL A 90 -3.06 -12.07 -0.16
CA VAL A 90 -4.43 -12.47 0.22
C VAL A 90 -4.64 -13.97 0.08
N LYS A 91 -5.77 -14.48 0.59
CA LYS A 91 -6.20 -15.85 0.31
C LYS A 91 -6.64 -15.98 -1.14
N PRO A 92 -6.38 -17.13 -1.81
CA PRO A 92 -6.87 -17.37 -3.17
C PRO A 92 -8.39 -17.20 -3.23
N VAL A 93 -8.87 -16.41 -4.19
CA VAL A 93 -10.29 -16.29 -4.48
C VAL A 93 -10.80 -17.52 -5.24
N SER A 94 -12.11 -17.69 -5.35
CA SER A 94 -12.70 -18.74 -6.19
C SER A 94 -12.46 -18.46 -7.69
N GLY A 95 -12.48 -19.51 -8.52
CA GLY A 95 -12.40 -19.37 -9.98
C GLY A 95 -11.01 -19.56 -10.57
N TRP A 96 -9.99 -19.88 -9.77
CA TRP A 96 -8.66 -20.25 -10.30
C TRP A 96 -8.77 -21.50 -11.19
N SER A 97 -8.30 -21.41 -12.42
CA SER A 97 -8.13 -22.55 -13.33
C SER A 97 -6.72 -23.14 -13.28
N LYS A 98 -5.77 -22.38 -12.75
CA LYS A 98 -4.37 -22.77 -12.47
C LYS A 98 -4.20 -22.91 -10.95
N HIS A 99 -3.27 -23.72 -10.48
CA HIS A 99 -3.02 -23.80 -9.04
C HIS A 99 -2.36 -22.51 -8.56
N PRO A 100 -2.92 -21.76 -7.58
CA PRO A 100 -2.46 -20.43 -7.21
C PRO A 100 -1.01 -20.39 -6.71
N PHE A 101 -0.53 -21.45 -6.07
CA PHE A 101 0.84 -21.57 -5.55
C PHE A 101 1.77 -22.37 -6.46
N THR A 102 1.46 -22.45 -7.76
CA THR A 102 2.34 -23.09 -8.75
C THR A 102 2.66 -22.08 -9.84
N PRO A 103 3.91 -21.62 -9.96
CA PRO A 103 4.29 -20.67 -10.99
C PRO A 103 4.18 -21.31 -12.38
N ILE A 104 3.36 -20.74 -13.25
CA ILE A 104 3.16 -21.21 -14.62
C ILE A 104 3.56 -20.10 -15.57
N ILE A 105 4.51 -20.38 -16.47
CA ILE A 105 4.94 -19.45 -17.51
C ILE A 105 4.27 -19.82 -18.84
N GLU A 106 3.50 -18.88 -19.40
CA GLU A 106 2.90 -19.01 -20.74
C GLU A 106 3.27 -17.76 -21.56
N GLY A 107 4.21 -17.92 -22.48
CA GLY A 107 4.75 -16.79 -23.25
C GLY A 107 5.43 -15.77 -22.34
N ASP A 108 4.93 -14.55 -22.31
CA ASP A 108 5.43 -13.46 -21.46
C ASP A 108 4.77 -13.41 -20.07
N ARG A 109 3.82 -14.29 -19.74
CA ARG A 109 3.07 -14.27 -18.49
C ARG A 109 3.60 -15.25 -17.48
N ILE A 110 3.74 -14.79 -16.24
CA ILE A 110 3.95 -15.64 -15.05
C ILE A 110 2.68 -15.61 -14.24
N TYR A 111 1.98 -16.73 -14.17
CA TYR A 111 0.77 -16.91 -13.35
C TYR A 111 1.14 -17.40 -11.96
N GLY A 112 0.42 -16.91 -10.96
CA GLY A 112 0.47 -17.34 -9.57
C GLY A 112 -0.03 -16.25 -8.63
N LEU A 113 -0.53 -16.63 -7.48
CA LEU A 113 -0.95 -15.69 -6.45
C LEU A 113 0.25 -14.90 -5.94
N GLY A 114 0.12 -13.58 -5.84
CA GLY A 114 1.20 -12.68 -5.48
C GLY A 114 2.23 -12.45 -6.61
N SER A 115 1.97 -12.94 -7.83
CA SER A 115 2.86 -12.66 -8.95
C SER A 115 2.84 -11.20 -9.38
N ASN A 116 1.68 -10.56 -9.32
CA ASN A 116 1.43 -9.17 -9.66
C ASN A 116 1.43 -8.29 -8.40
N ASP A 117 0.81 -8.75 -7.33
CA ASP A 117 0.58 -8.07 -6.06
C ASP A 117 1.18 -8.86 -4.89
N ASP A 118 2.40 -8.55 -4.40
CA ASP A 118 3.33 -7.51 -4.86
C ASP A 118 4.70 -8.11 -5.28
N GLY A 119 4.73 -9.41 -5.60
CA GLY A 119 5.97 -10.14 -5.95
C GLY A 119 6.71 -9.49 -7.13
N ALA A 120 6.00 -8.94 -8.12
CA ALA A 120 6.62 -8.23 -9.24
C ALA A 120 7.43 -7.03 -8.79
N SER A 121 6.88 -6.19 -7.89
CA SER A 121 7.61 -5.04 -7.33
C SER A 121 8.73 -5.49 -6.42
N LEU A 122 8.52 -6.52 -5.59
CA LEU A 122 9.52 -7.05 -4.67
C LEU A 122 10.78 -7.47 -5.44
N VAL A 123 10.63 -8.31 -6.47
CA VAL A 123 11.79 -8.79 -7.23
C VAL A 123 12.44 -7.68 -8.08
N THR A 124 11.63 -6.73 -8.57
CA THR A 124 12.11 -5.56 -9.31
C THR A 124 12.96 -4.65 -8.42
N LEU A 125 12.43 -4.25 -7.25
CA LEU A 125 13.12 -3.36 -6.32
C LEU A 125 14.37 -4.01 -5.73
N LEU A 126 14.36 -5.33 -5.49
CA LEU A 126 15.54 -6.05 -5.04
C LEU A 126 16.68 -6.01 -6.09
N GLN A 127 16.36 -6.22 -7.36
CA GLN A 127 17.38 -6.17 -8.42
C GLN A 127 17.91 -4.74 -8.63
N VAL A 128 17.05 -3.73 -8.52
CA VAL A 128 17.45 -2.31 -8.54
C VAL A 128 18.35 -1.98 -7.33
N PHE A 129 17.99 -2.44 -6.13
CA PHE A 129 18.83 -2.33 -4.94
C PHE A 129 20.23 -2.92 -5.17
N TYR A 130 20.34 -4.07 -5.82
CA TYR A 130 21.63 -4.67 -6.16
C TYR A 130 22.47 -3.79 -7.10
N GLN A 131 21.84 -3.09 -8.07
CA GLN A 131 22.54 -2.12 -8.94
C GLN A 131 23.00 -0.90 -8.14
N ILE A 132 22.18 -0.40 -7.20
CA ILE A 132 22.55 0.70 -6.31
C ILE A 132 23.75 0.33 -5.45
N CYS A 133 23.79 -0.88 -4.91
CA CYS A 133 24.93 -1.37 -4.10
C CYS A 133 26.25 -1.40 -4.87
N GLN A 134 26.22 -1.48 -6.19
CA GLN A 134 27.39 -1.51 -7.07
C GLN A 134 27.76 -0.14 -7.66
N SER A 135 26.93 0.88 -7.43
CA SER A 135 27.09 2.23 -7.97
C SER A 135 27.35 3.26 -6.89
N LYS A 136 27.85 4.45 -7.26
CA LYS A 136 27.99 5.57 -6.32
C LYS A 136 26.77 6.46 -6.40
N GLN A 137 25.99 6.49 -5.31
CA GLN A 137 24.86 7.39 -5.20
C GLN A 137 25.09 8.45 -4.12
N SER A 138 24.38 9.59 -4.21
CA SER A 138 24.44 10.68 -3.23
C SER A 138 23.52 10.46 -2.03
N TYR A 139 22.83 9.31 -1.96
CA TYR A 139 21.89 8.92 -0.93
C TYR A 139 22.18 7.50 -0.43
N ASN A 140 21.72 7.20 0.77
CA ASN A 140 21.68 5.84 1.31
C ASN A 140 20.46 5.11 0.77
N THR A 141 20.53 3.77 0.72
CA THR A 141 19.37 2.95 0.32
C THR A 141 19.15 1.80 1.28
N ILE A 142 17.89 1.58 1.63
CA ILE A 142 17.42 0.42 2.39
C ILE A 142 16.41 -0.31 1.50
N PHE A 143 16.59 -1.61 1.33
CA PHE A 143 15.58 -2.50 0.75
C PHE A 143 14.81 -3.17 1.88
N VAL A 144 13.49 -3.24 1.76
CA VAL A 144 12.59 -3.90 2.70
C VAL A 144 11.66 -4.84 1.94
N ALA A 145 11.47 -6.04 2.47
CA ALA A 145 10.34 -6.92 2.18
C ALA A 145 9.46 -6.95 3.42
N SER A 146 8.35 -6.24 3.38
CA SER A 146 7.44 -6.08 4.52
C SER A 146 6.37 -7.17 4.56
N ALA A 147 5.89 -7.47 5.75
CA ALA A 147 4.83 -8.44 6.02
C ALA A 147 3.51 -7.76 6.37
N GLU A 148 2.42 -8.51 6.39
CA GLU A 148 1.08 -8.12 6.87
C GLU A 148 0.49 -6.87 6.17
N GLU A 149 0.93 -6.54 4.94
CA GLU A 149 0.42 -5.36 4.21
C GLU A 149 -1.07 -5.50 3.92
N GLU A 150 -1.51 -6.63 3.36
CA GLU A 150 -2.85 -6.94 2.88
C GLU A 150 -3.94 -6.91 3.98
N VAL A 151 -3.50 -6.92 5.22
CA VAL A 151 -4.36 -6.81 6.40
C VAL A 151 -4.05 -5.57 7.23
N SER A 152 -3.19 -4.66 6.73
CA SER A 152 -2.66 -3.50 7.46
C SER A 152 -2.25 -3.89 8.89
N GLY A 153 -1.50 -4.99 9.00
CA GLY A 153 -1.18 -5.63 10.26
C GLY A 153 -0.20 -4.82 11.11
N LYS A 154 -0.23 -5.06 12.43
CA LYS A 154 0.64 -4.34 13.36
C LYS A 154 2.09 -4.85 13.36
N ASN A 155 2.32 -6.05 12.84
CA ASN A 155 3.65 -6.66 12.76
C ASN A 155 4.33 -6.42 11.40
N GLY A 156 3.69 -5.65 10.50
CA GLY A 156 4.22 -5.25 9.20
C GLY A 156 5.19 -4.08 9.29
N ILE A 157 5.21 -3.23 8.26
CA ILE A 157 6.16 -2.10 8.09
C ILE A 157 6.18 -1.16 9.29
N GLU A 158 5.02 -0.87 9.93
CA GLU A 158 4.92 0.02 11.09
C GLU A 158 5.79 -0.47 12.26
N SER A 159 5.87 -1.79 12.48
CA SER A 159 6.72 -2.39 13.52
C SER A 159 8.20 -2.38 13.18
N LEU A 160 8.51 -2.32 11.88
CA LEU A 160 9.89 -2.36 11.39
C LEU A 160 10.57 -0.99 11.44
N ILE A 161 9.85 0.11 11.17
CA ILE A 161 10.43 1.47 11.08
C ILE A 161 11.34 1.83 12.27
N PRO A 162 11.02 1.53 13.54
CA PRO A 162 11.90 1.83 14.67
C PRO A 162 13.26 1.10 14.65
N HIS A 163 13.41 0.05 13.85
CA HIS A 163 14.63 -0.74 13.71
C HIS A 163 15.50 -0.30 12.52
N LEU A 164 14.97 0.57 11.65
CA LEU A 164 15.68 1.08 10.48
C LEU A 164 16.50 2.32 10.82
N PRO A 165 17.60 2.58 10.10
CA PRO A 165 18.19 3.92 10.06
C PRO A 165 17.16 4.97 9.65
N PRO A 166 17.34 6.26 10.04
CA PRO A 166 16.40 7.33 9.66
C PRO A 166 16.14 7.37 8.15
N VAL A 167 14.86 7.32 7.76
CA VAL A 167 14.39 7.35 6.38
C VAL A 167 13.97 8.75 5.98
N THR A 168 14.38 9.20 4.79
CA THR A 168 14.00 10.52 4.24
C THR A 168 12.77 10.44 3.35
N CYS A 169 12.69 9.41 2.52
CA CYS A 169 11.56 9.14 1.62
C CYS A 169 11.56 7.67 1.21
N ALA A 170 10.45 7.20 0.63
CA ALA A 170 10.34 5.82 0.17
C ALA A 170 9.72 5.70 -1.22
N ILE A 171 10.04 4.58 -1.88
CA ILE A 171 9.23 3.98 -2.94
C ILE A 171 8.55 2.77 -2.33
N ILE A 172 7.23 2.73 -2.43
CA ILE A 172 6.42 1.58 -2.04
C ILE A 172 6.01 0.85 -3.31
N GLY A 173 6.48 -0.38 -3.43
CA GLY A 173 6.15 -1.29 -4.52
C GLY A 173 4.68 -1.60 -4.52
N GLU A 174 4.05 -1.50 -5.67
CA GLU A 174 2.65 -1.82 -5.92
C GLU A 174 2.39 -1.89 -7.44
N PRO A 175 1.39 -2.65 -7.92
CA PRO A 175 1.12 -2.79 -9.35
C PRO A 175 0.44 -1.54 -9.93
N THR A 176 1.23 -0.53 -10.33
CA THR A 176 0.78 0.77 -10.84
C THR A 176 1.04 0.97 -12.34
N SER A 177 1.44 -0.08 -13.05
CA SER A 177 1.94 0.02 -14.44
C SER A 177 3.09 1.02 -14.58
N MET A 178 3.93 1.11 -13.55
CA MET A 178 5.04 2.07 -13.45
C MET A 178 4.60 3.54 -13.56
N HIS A 179 3.35 3.87 -13.20
CA HIS A 179 2.91 5.25 -13.02
C HIS A 179 3.02 5.67 -11.55
N PRO A 180 3.53 6.87 -11.25
CA PRO A 180 3.68 7.33 -9.87
C PRO A 180 2.33 7.67 -9.26
N ALA A 181 1.85 6.88 -8.30
CA ALA A 181 0.73 7.25 -7.46
C ALA A 181 1.24 8.19 -6.36
N VAL A 182 0.94 9.48 -6.52
CA VAL A 182 1.44 10.56 -5.66
C VAL A 182 0.59 10.81 -4.44
N ALA A 183 -0.54 10.17 -4.34
CA ALA A 183 -1.42 10.18 -3.18
C ALA A 183 -2.28 8.93 -3.17
N GLU A 184 -2.77 8.53 -2.00
CA GLU A 184 -3.78 7.49 -1.83
C GLU A 184 -4.82 7.88 -0.79
N LYS A 185 -6.04 7.31 -0.91
CA LYS A 185 -7.10 7.54 0.06
C LYS A 185 -6.83 6.78 1.34
N GLY A 186 -7.04 7.43 2.49
CA GLY A 186 -7.05 6.75 3.76
C GLY A 186 -8.36 5.97 4.01
N LEU A 187 -8.35 5.19 5.08
CA LEU A 187 -9.48 4.38 5.51
C LEU A 187 -9.74 4.54 7.02
N MET A 188 -10.99 4.82 7.38
CA MET A 188 -11.47 4.73 8.75
C MET A 188 -12.86 4.12 8.77
N VAL A 189 -13.07 3.08 9.57
CA VAL A 189 -14.38 2.46 9.76
C VAL A 189 -14.88 2.81 11.15
N LEU A 190 -16.13 3.32 11.22
CA LEU A 190 -16.78 3.70 12.46
C LEU A 190 -17.91 2.74 12.80
N ASP A 191 -17.92 2.26 14.04
CA ASP A 191 -19.06 1.62 14.68
C ASP A 191 -19.84 2.67 15.45
N CYS A 192 -21.10 2.91 15.07
CA CYS A 192 -21.97 3.93 15.61
C CYS A 192 -23.18 3.30 16.30
N VAL A 193 -23.59 3.87 17.46
CA VAL A 193 -24.76 3.40 18.21
C VAL A 193 -25.60 4.59 18.65
N ALA A 194 -26.78 4.73 18.05
CA ALA A 194 -27.81 5.64 18.52
C ALA A 194 -28.60 5.00 19.69
N LYS A 195 -28.86 5.78 20.71
CA LYS A 195 -29.64 5.36 21.87
C LYS A 195 -31.07 5.89 21.82
N GLY A 196 -31.98 5.15 22.43
CA GLY A 196 -33.36 5.48 22.59
C GLY A 196 -33.91 4.96 23.91
N VAL A 197 -35.21 4.85 24.01
CA VAL A 197 -35.94 4.29 25.16
C VAL A 197 -37.07 3.41 24.63
N SER A 198 -37.10 2.14 25.01
CA SER A 198 -38.15 1.20 24.58
C SER A 198 -39.55 1.68 25.03
N GLY A 199 -40.54 1.37 24.21
CA GLY A 199 -41.92 1.66 24.45
C GLY A 199 -42.84 0.88 23.52
N HIS A 200 -44.16 0.91 23.78
CA HIS A 200 -45.13 0.27 22.89
C HIS A 200 -45.41 1.16 21.68
N ALA A 201 -45.24 0.62 20.47
CA ALA A 201 -45.36 1.40 19.23
C ALA A 201 -46.72 2.08 19.00
N ALA A 202 -47.80 1.56 19.64
CA ALA A 202 -49.16 2.16 19.59
C ALA A 202 -49.37 3.29 20.60
N ARG A 203 -48.34 3.62 21.41
CA ARG A 203 -48.45 4.66 22.43
C ARG A 203 -47.41 5.77 22.18
N ASN A 204 -47.70 6.96 22.69
CA ASN A 204 -46.72 8.08 22.59
C ASN A 204 -45.68 7.98 23.71
N GLU A 205 -45.02 6.82 23.84
CA GLU A 205 -44.04 6.48 24.87
C GLU A 205 -42.69 6.12 24.21
N GLY A 206 -41.60 6.32 24.97
CA GLY A 206 -40.28 5.96 24.54
C GLY A 206 -39.62 6.96 23.58
N VAL A 207 -38.41 6.61 23.16
CA VAL A 207 -37.57 7.37 22.18
C VAL A 207 -37.03 6.39 21.16
N ASN A 208 -37.39 6.58 19.91
CA ASN A 208 -37.00 5.66 18.85
C ASN A 208 -35.53 5.87 18.43
N ALA A 209 -34.68 4.90 18.79
CA ALA A 209 -33.25 4.93 18.45
C ALA A 209 -33.01 4.92 16.93
N LEU A 210 -33.87 4.27 16.14
CA LEU A 210 -33.79 4.28 14.70
C LEU A 210 -33.97 5.68 14.11
N TYR A 211 -34.92 6.46 14.65
CA TYR A 211 -35.12 7.85 14.21
C TYR A 211 -33.95 8.76 14.59
N ASN A 212 -33.32 8.49 15.75
CA ASN A 212 -32.08 9.19 16.12
C ASN A 212 -30.94 8.84 15.15
N ALA A 213 -30.77 7.56 14.80
CA ALA A 213 -29.77 7.13 13.83
C ALA A 213 -30.00 7.74 12.44
N ILE A 214 -31.26 7.87 11.98
CA ILE A 214 -31.60 8.49 10.69
C ILE A 214 -31.09 9.94 10.64
N LYS A 215 -31.24 10.72 11.71
CA LYS A 215 -30.71 12.11 11.76
C LYS A 215 -29.20 12.15 11.57
N ASP A 216 -28.47 11.25 12.23
CA ASP A 216 -27.01 11.16 12.09
C ASP A 216 -26.63 10.66 10.69
N ILE A 217 -27.37 9.69 10.13
CA ILE A 217 -27.15 9.19 8.76
C ILE A 217 -27.39 10.29 7.73
N GLU A 218 -28.41 11.13 7.92
CA GLU A 218 -28.63 12.30 7.07
C GLU A 218 -27.46 13.30 7.15
N TRP A 219 -26.89 13.48 8.34
CA TRP A 219 -25.68 14.28 8.50
C TRP A 219 -24.52 13.66 7.72
N PHE A 220 -24.20 12.36 7.88
CA PHE A 220 -23.14 11.66 7.11
C PHE A 220 -23.33 11.80 5.60
N ARG A 221 -24.57 11.75 5.13
CA ARG A 221 -24.90 11.85 3.70
C ARG A 221 -24.69 13.25 3.14
N ASN A 222 -24.98 14.29 3.93
CA ASN A 222 -25.10 15.66 3.43
C ASN A 222 -23.92 16.56 3.83
N TYR A 223 -23.16 16.18 4.86
CA TYR A 223 -22.07 17.03 5.36
C TYR A 223 -20.97 17.17 4.32
N LYS A 224 -20.52 18.40 4.13
CA LYS A 224 -19.42 18.78 3.26
C LYS A 224 -18.29 19.33 4.09
N TYR A 225 -17.13 18.72 4.00
CA TYR A 225 -15.93 19.22 4.64
C TYR A 225 -15.43 20.49 3.94
N PRO A 226 -14.90 21.49 4.67
CA PRO A 226 -14.42 22.75 4.09
C PRO A 226 -13.26 22.61 3.09
N LYS A 227 -12.40 21.59 3.27
CA LYS A 227 -11.27 21.33 2.37
C LYS A 227 -11.60 20.14 1.47
N SER A 228 -11.31 20.28 0.18
CA SER A 228 -11.46 19.25 -0.85
C SER A 228 -10.11 19.00 -1.52
N SER A 229 -9.81 17.75 -1.83
CA SER A 229 -8.60 17.33 -2.53
C SER A 229 -8.71 17.63 -4.03
N GLU A 230 -7.64 18.11 -4.64
CA GLU A 230 -7.57 18.26 -6.11
C GLU A 230 -7.53 16.88 -6.80
N LEU A 231 -6.97 15.86 -6.14
CA LEU A 231 -6.84 14.51 -6.69
C LEU A 231 -8.07 13.63 -6.44
N PHE A 232 -8.71 13.77 -5.27
CA PHE A 232 -9.74 12.83 -4.80
C PHE A 232 -11.13 13.46 -4.60
N GLY A 233 -11.22 14.79 -4.67
CA GLY A 233 -12.42 15.51 -4.28
C GLY A 233 -12.67 15.48 -2.78
N ASP A 234 -13.94 15.43 -2.38
CA ASP A 234 -14.35 15.43 -0.98
C ASP A 234 -14.03 14.13 -0.25
N VAL A 235 -13.88 14.22 1.08
CA VAL A 235 -13.90 13.04 1.96
C VAL A 235 -15.21 12.29 1.73
N LYS A 236 -15.12 10.97 1.50
CA LYS A 236 -16.30 10.14 1.28
C LYS A 236 -16.71 9.42 2.56
N MET A 237 -17.95 9.59 2.98
CA MET A 237 -18.55 8.88 4.10
C MET A 237 -19.74 8.06 3.59
N THR A 238 -19.74 6.74 3.86
CA THR A 238 -20.80 5.85 3.38
C THR A 238 -21.29 4.97 4.51
N VAL A 239 -22.56 5.08 4.87
CA VAL A 239 -23.20 4.14 5.80
C VAL A 239 -23.44 2.83 5.06
N THR A 240 -22.84 1.74 5.55
CA THR A 240 -22.82 0.44 4.86
C THR A 240 -23.65 -0.63 5.54
N GLN A 241 -23.94 -0.47 6.84
CA GLN A 241 -24.72 -1.40 7.63
C GLN A 241 -25.61 -0.65 8.60
N ILE A 242 -26.81 -1.16 8.88
CA ILE A 242 -27.73 -0.66 9.92
C ILE A 242 -28.54 -1.81 10.51
N ASN A 243 -28.71 -1.81 11.83
CA ASN A 243 -29.51 -2.79 12.55
C ASN A 243 -30.25 -2.15 13.73
N ALA A 244 -31.58 -2.37 13.81
CA ALA A 244 -32.42 -1.88 14.89
C ALA A 244 -33.72 -2.71 15.03
N GLY A 245 -34.22 -2.82 16.29
CA GLY A 245 -35.50 -3.45 16.59
C GLY A 245 -35.49 -4.96 16.56
N THR A 246 -36.44 -5.55 17.31
CA THR A 246 -36.59 -7.01 17.41
C THR A 246 -38.05 -7.46 17.16
N GLN A 247 -39.03 -6.57 17.39
CA GLN A 247 -40.46 -6.85 17.22
C GLN A 247 -41.15 -5.64 16.62
N HIS A 248 -42.21 -5.87 15.82
CA HIS A 248 -42.92 -4.83 15.08
C HIS A 248 -43.68 -3.84 15.97
N ASN A 249 -43.99 -4.20 17.20
CA ASN A 249 -44.80 -3.40 18.18
C ASN A 249 -43.94 -2.82 19.29
N VAL A 250 -42.60 -2.90 19.22
CA VAL A 250 -41.68 -2.35 20.22
C VAL A 250 -40.81 -1.27 19.58
N ILE A 251 -40.81 -0.08 20.22
CA ILE A 251 -39.91 1.01 19.84
C ILE A 251 -38.46 0.59 20.17
N PRO A 252 -37.54 0.58 19.22
CA PRO A 252 -36.16 0.19 19.49
C PRO A 252 -35.42 1.22 20.36
N ASP A 253 -34.74 0.74 21.40
CA ASP A 253 -33.91 1.52 22.30
C ASP A 253 -32.47 1.63 21.88
N SER A 254 -32.08 0.90 20.82
CA SER A 254 -30.75 0.92 20.22
C SER A 254 -30.82 0.74 18.72
N CYS A 255 -29.99 1.50 18.01
CA CYS A 255 -29.74 1.33 16.58
C CYS A 255 -28.24 1.39 16.33
N SER A 256 -27.67 0.30 15.83
CA SER A 256 -26.25 0.24 15.43
C SER A 256 -26.11 0.42 13.91
N TYR A 257 -25.07 1.14 13.48
CA TYR A 257 -24.74 1.30 12.07
C TYR A 257 -23.24 1.46 11.87
N VAL A 258 -22.75 1.13 10.67
CA VAL A 258 -21.35 1.20 10.32
C VAL A 258 -21.14 2.22 9.21
N VAL A 259 -20.10 3.03 9.34
CA VAL A 259 -19.72 4.05 8.35
C VAL A 259 -18.30 3.75 7.82
N ASP A 260 -18.17 3.54 6.52
CA ASP A 260 -16.89 3.51 5.79
C ASP A 260 -16.52 4.94 5.42
N ILE A 261 -15.32 5.38 5.83
CA ILE A 261 -14.79 6.71 5.54
C ILE A 261 -13.53 6.56 4.71
N ARG A 262 -13.50 7.25 3.56
CA ARG A 262 -12.33 7.39 2.71
C ARG A 262 -11.83 8.82 2.83
N SER A 263 -10.79 8.99 3.65
CA SER A 263 -10.14 10.28 3.85
C SER A 263 -9.24 10.65 2.66
N ASN A 264 -8.90 11.92 2.57
CA ASN A 264 -7.93 12.47 1.62
C ASN A 264 -6.83 13.20 2.38
N GLU A 265 -5.83 13.69 1.68
CA GLU A 265 -4.64 14.34 2.24
C GLU A 265 -4.93 15.67 3.00
N CYS A 266 -6.15 16.18 2.89
CA CYS A 266 -6.55 17.41 3.58
C CYS A 266 -6.84 17.22 5.08
N TYR A 267 -7.07 15.96 5.51
CA TYR A 267 -7.48 15.63 6.87
C TYR A 267 -6.88 14.33 7.36
N SER A 268 -6.39 14.33 8.58
CA SER A 268 -6.10 13.08 9.30
C SER A 268 -7.39 12.37 9.74
N ASN A 269 -7.35 11.05 9.89
CA ASN A 269 -8.49 10.28 10.41
C ASN A 269 -8.88 10.72 11.83
N LYS A 270 -7.92 11.17 12.64
CA LYS A 270 -8.18 11.71 13.98
C LYS A 270 -8.99 13.01 13.91
N GLU A 271 -8.62 13.95 13.02
CA GLU A 271 -9.39 15.20 12.82
C GLU A 271 -10.81 14.90 12.34
N LEU A 272 -10.96 13.99 11.37
CA LEU A 272 -12.29 13.59 10.88
C LEU A 272 -13.14 12.98 11.99
N LEU A 273 -12.56 12.12 12.83
CA LEU A 273 -13.27 11.50 13.95
C LEU A 273 -13.79 12.55 14.96
N GLU A 274 -12.99 13.55 15.29
CA GLU A 274 -13.40 14.62 16.22
C GLU A 274 -14.51 15.50 15.62
N ILE A 275 -14.41 15.83 14.32
CA ILE A 275 -15.49 16.56 13.61
C ILE A 275 -16.78 15.75 13.64
N ILE A 276 -16.72 14.45 13.37
CA ILE A 276 -17.89 13.56 13.37
C ILE A 276 -18.53 13.51 14.77
N LYS A 277 -17.74 13.24 15.80
CA LYS A 277 -18.23 13.18 17.18
C LYS A 277 -18.91 14.47 17.66
N ALA A 278 -18.45 15.62 17.15
CA ALA A 278 -19.03 16.91 17.49
C ALA A 278 -20.38 17.18 16.81
N ASN A 279 -20.75 16.42 15.78
CA ASN A 279 -21.91 16.70 14.93
C ASN A 279 -23.01 15.62 14.97
N VAL A 280 -22.72 14.43 15.49
CA VAL A 280 -23.70 13.33 15.59
C VAL A 280 -24.08 13.04 17.04
N GLY A 281 -25.31 12.61 17.24
CA GLY A 281 -25.82 12.24 18.58
C GLY A 281 -25.48 10.82 19.00
N SER A 282 -25.08 9.96 18.08
CA SER A 282 -24.68 8.58 18.34
C SER A 282 -23.34 8.49 19.05
N SER A 283 -23.16 7.42 19.84
CA SER A 283 -21.82 7.02 20.29
C SER A 283 -21.02 6.52 19.10
N VAL A 284 -19.84 7.09 18.86
CA VAL A 284 -18.97 6.80 17.71
C VAL A 284 -17.65 6.21 18.17
N THR A 285 -17.33 5.01 17.68
CA THR A 285 -16.06 4.32 17.94
C THR A 285 -15.36 4.01 16.62
N ALA A 286 -14.14 4.54 16.41
CA ALA A 286 -13.33 4.16 15.26
C ALA A 286 -12.65 2.81 15.53
N ARG A 287 -12.73 1.87 14.57
CA ARG A 287 -11.99 0.61 14.64
C ARG A 287 -10.48 0.87 14.60
N SER A 288 -10.04 1.85 13.79
CA SER A 288 -8.68 2.35 13.72
C SER A 288 -8.66 3.76 13.14
N THR A 289 -7.68 4.58 13.55
CA THR A 289 -7.38 5.88 12.94
C THR A 289 -5.99 5.90 12.28
N ARG A 290 -5.29 4.74 12.20
CA ARG A 290 -3.92 4.62 11.72
C ARG A 290 -3.76 4.88 10.22
N LEU A 291 -4.74 4.41 9.44
CA LEU A 291 -4.66 4.36 7.98
C LEU A 291 -5.03 5.71 7.38
N ASN A 292 -4.13 6.67 7.50
CA ASN A 292 -4.33 8.00 6.94
C ASN A 292 -4.15 7.99 5.42
N SER A 293 -4.66 9.03 4.76
CA SER A 293 -4.28 9.33 3.39
C SER A 293 -2.80 9.70 3.34
N SER A 294 -2.09 9.25 2.32
CA SER A 294 -0.71 9.63 2.03
C SER A 294 -0.64 10.62 0.86
N CYS A 295 0.42 11.41 0.81
CA CYS A 295 0.66 12.35 -0.29
C CYS A 295 2.15 12.70 -0.39
N ILE A 296 2.67 12.77 -1.63
CA ILE A 296 4.00 13.29 -1.94
C ILE A 296 3.87 14.47 -2.91
N SER A 297 4.65 15.52 -2.69
CA SER A 297 4.63 16.70 -3.57
C SER A 297 5.02 16.35 -5.00
N LEU A 298 4.34 16.94 -5.99
CA LEU A 298 4.75 16.87 -7.40
C LEU A 298 6.14 17.45 -7.64
N ASP A 299 6.60 18.33 -6.74
CA ASP A 299 7.95 18.90 -6.76
C ASP A 299 9.04 18.00 -6.16
N HIS A 300 8.65 16.90 -5.53
CA HIS A 300 9.62 15.96 -4.94
C HIS A 300 10.49 15.33 -6.04
N PRO A 301 11.83 15.16 -5.80
CA PRO A 301 12.76 14.65 -6.82
C PRO A 301 12.35 13.31 -7.43
N LEU A 302 11.82 12.38 -6.64
CA LEU A 302 11.30 11.10 -7.13
C LEU A 302 10.18 11.28 -8.16
N VAL A 303 9.22 12.17 -7.88
CA VAL A 303 8.07 12.41 -8.75
C VAL A 303 8.50 13.13 -10.03
N LYS A 304 9.32 14.19 -9.91
CA LYS A 304 9.89 14.90 -11.07
C LYS A 304 10.62 13.96 -12.01
N ARG A 305 11.45 13.07 -11.45
CA ARG A 305 12.19 12.12 -12.25
C ARG A 305 11.28 11.14 -13.00
N ALA A 306 10.23 10.63 -12.34
CA ALA A 306 9.24 9.77 -13.00
C ALA A 306 8.53 10.52 -14.15
N ILE A 307 8.14 11.78 -13.94
CA ILE A 307 7.51 12.62 -14.98
C ILE A 307 8.48 12.88 -16.14
N GLU A 308 9.75 13.19 -15.89
CA GLU A 308 10.78 13.38 -16.90
C GLU A 308 10.97 12.12 -17.76
N LEU A 309 10.73 10.94 -17.20
CA LEU A 309 10.77 9.65 -17.88
C LEU A 309 9.41 9.27 -18.53
N GLY A 310 8.50 10.25 -18.66
CA GLY A 310 7.23 10.09 -19.37
C GLY A 310 6.12 9.43 -18.56
N ARG A 311 6.30 9.27 -17.24
CA ARG A 311 5.26 8.70 -16.39
C ARG A 311 4.27 9.76 -15.93
N LYS A 312 2.99 9.36 -15.75
CA LYS A 312 1.91 10.28 -15.41
C LYS A 312 1.55 10.11 -13.93
N PRO A 313 1.66 11.17 -13.11
CA PRO A 313 1.24 11.10 -11.71
C PRO A 313 -0.29 10.99 -11.61
N TYR A 314 -0.76 10.26 -10.57
CA TYR A 314 -2.18 10.09 -10.30
C TYR A 314 -2.45 9.85 -8.81
N GLY A 315 -3.72 9.97 -8.39
CA GLY A 315 -4.18 9.57 -7.06
C GLY A 315 -4.71 8.14 -7.06
N SER A 316 -4.17 7.27 -6.21
CA SER A 316 -4.61 5.88 -6.07
C SER A 316 -5.85 5.77 -5.19
N PRO A 317 -6.90 5.04 -5.60
CA PRO A 317 -8.05 4.76 -4.74
C PRO A 317 -7.77 3.67 -3.69
N THR A 318 -6.72 2.86 -3.88
CA THR A 318 -6.32 1.74 -3.02
C THR A 318 -5.28 2.19 -2.01
N LEU A 319 -5.32 1.56 -0.83
CA LEU A 319 -4.44 1.80 0.29
C LEU A 319 -3.21 0.91 0.16
N SER A 320 -2.08 1.33 0.72
CA SER A 320 -0.85 0.55 0.80
C SER A 320 -0.10 0.87 2.09
N ASN A 321 1.11 0.33 2.25
CA ASN A 321 2.01 0.66 3.35
C ASN A 321 2.28 2.16 3.50
N GLN A 322 2.04 2.98 2.46
CA GLN A 322 2.15 4.45 2.55
C GLN A 322 1.33 5.05 3.69
N ALA A 323 0.15 4.47 3.97
CA ALA A 323 -0.75 4.95 5.02
C ALA A 323 -0.17 4.87 6.45
N LEU A 324 0.89 4.08 6.63
CA LEU A 324 1.53 3.78 7.91
C LEU A 324 2.86 4.52 8.11
N LEU A 325 3.28 5.32 7.13
CA LEU A 325 4.56 6.02 7.11
C LEU A 325 4.35 7.53 7.23
N ASP A 326 5.20 8.20 8.00
CA ASP A 326 5.11 9.63 8.31
C ASP A 326 6.09 10.51 7.52
N PHE A 327 6.79 9.92 6.54
CA PHE A 327 7.68 10.60 5.61
C PHE A 327 7.17 10.49 4.16
N PRO A 328 7.68 11.32 3.22
CA PRO A 328 7.23 11.29 1.82
C PRO A 328 7.39 9.92 1.18
N THR A 329 6.32 9.40 0.58
CA THR A 329 6.29 8.08 -0.06
C THR A 329 5.71 8.17 -1.46
N LEU A 330 6.30 7.45 -2.40
CA LEU A 330 5.84 7.30 -3.78
C LEU A 330 5.45 5.84 -4.02
N LYS A 331 4.20 5.58 -4.35
CA LYS A 331 3.71 4.24 -4.71
C LYS A 331 3.93 4.00 -6.20
N MET A 332 4.73 2.98 -6.54
CA MET A 332 5.08 2.72 -7.92
C MET A 332 5.67 1.31 -8.10
N GLY A 333 5.24 0.60 -9.14
CA GLY A 333 5.81 -0.70 -9.49
C GLY A 333 5.23 -1.30 -10.76
N PRO A 334 5.83 -2.40 -11.27
CA PRO A 334 5.34 -3.14 -12.43
C PRO A 334 4.03 -3.87 -12.12
N GLY A 335 3.34 -4.30 -13.16
CA GLY A 335 2.04 -4.94 -13.04
C GLY A 335 0.87 -3.96 -13.08
N ASP A 336 -0.34 -4.46 -13.01
CA ASP A 336 -1.58 -3.69 -13.11
C ASP A 336 -2.50 -4.05 -11.94
N THR A 337 -2.96 -3.04 -11.19
CA THR A 337 -3.85 -3.22 -10.03
C THR A 337 -5.17 -3.92 -10.39
N ALA A 338 -5.58 -3.92 -11.66
CA ALA A 338 -6.78 -4.66 -12.10
C ALA A 338 -6.60 -6.18 -12.03
N ARG A 339 -5.37 -6.68 -11.89
CA ARG A 339 -5.04 -8.11 -11.75
C ARG A 339 -4.94 -8.55 -10.30
N SER A 340 -4.82 -7.61 -9.36
CA SER A 340 -4.73 -7.89 -7.93
C SER A 340 -6.02 -8.51 -7.42
N HIS A 341 -5.91 -9.47 -6.50
CA HIS A 341 -7.04 -10.14 -5.85
C HIS A 341 -8.00 -10.84 -6.81
N THR A 342 -7.52 -11.25 -7.99
CA THR A 342 -8.32 -11.95 -9.02
C THR A 342 -7.84 -13.38 -9.22
N ALA A 343 -8.73 -14.24 -9.72
CA ALA A 343 -8.34 -15.59 -10.12
C ALA A 343 -7.40 -15.54 -11.35
N ASN A 344 -6.43 -16.45 -11.39
CA ASN A 344 -5.39 -16.51 -12.43
C ASN A 344 -4.58 -15.21 -12.54
N GLU A 345 -4.29 -14.59 -11.41
CA GLU A 345 -3.36 -13.47 -11.29
C GLU A 345 -2.07 -13.75 -12.05
N PHE A 346 -1.55 -12.74 -12.74
CA PHE A 346 -0.31 -12.83 -13.50
C PHE A 346 0.39 -11.48 -13.64
N VAL A 347 1.70 -11.53 -13.87
CA VAL A 347 2.50 -10.40 -14.33
C VAL A 347 3.20 -10.75 -15.65
N LEU A 348 3.55 -9.75 -16.46
CA LEU A 348 4.39 -9.96 -17.65
C LEU A 348 5.86 -9.87 -17.29
N ILE A 349 6.68 -10.76 -17.86
CA ILE A 349 8.15 -10.69 -17.71
C ILE A 349 8.69 -9.37 -18.28
N SER A 350 8.07 -8.89 -19.35
CA SER A 350 8.38 -7.57 -19.94
C SER A 350 8.07 -6.42 -18.98
N GLU A 351 6.99 -6.48 -18.18
CA GLU A 351 6.68 -5.46 -17.16
C GLU A 351 7.77 -5.41 -16.07
N ILE A 352 8.23 -6.56 -15.58
CA ILE A 352 9.35 -6.66 -14.63
C ILE A 352 10.62 -6.06 -15.24
N ARG A 353 10.97 -6.44 -16.48
CA ARG A 353 12.14 -5.93 -17.21
C ARG A 353 12.09 -4.41 -17.38
N GLU A 354 10.96 -3.89 -17.83
CA GLU A 354 10.75 -2.45 -18.03
C GLU A 354 10.75 -1.70 -16.70
N GLY A 355 10.14 -2.26 -15.66
CA GLY A 355 10.14 -1.73 -14.32
C GLY A 355 11.54 -1.56 -13.75
N MET A 356 12.38 -2.58 -13.86
CA MET A 356 13.79 -2.50 -13.45
C MET A 356 14.55 -1.40 -14.19
N LYS A 357 14.42 -1.33 -15.53
CA LYS A 357 15.09 -0.31 -16.34
C LYS A 357 14.65 1.09 -15.94
N LEU A 358 13.33 1.28 -15.76
CA LEU A 358 12.79 2.57 -15.40
C LEU A 358 13.24 3.01 -14.02
N PHE A 359 13.23 2.12 -13.01
CA PHE A 359 13.73 2.45 -11.68
C PHE A 359 15.24 2.72 -11.70
N ALA A 360 16.03 1.96 -12.47
CA ALA A 360 17.44 2.23 -12.62
C ALA A 360 17.69 3.64 -13.21
N GLU A 361 17.00 4.02 -14.28
CA GLU A 361 17.09 5.37 -14.86
C GLU A 361 16.56 6.46 -13.90
N MET A 362 15.54 6.15 -13.14
CA MET A 362 14.90 7.09 -12.19
C MET A 362 15.83 7.38 -11.00
N LEU A 363 16.52 6.36 -10.50
CA LEU A 363 17.30 6.44 -9.26
C LEU A 363 18.78 6.77 -9.50
N ASP A 364 19.33 6.49 -10.67
CA ASP A 364 20.74 6.78 -10.97
C ASP A 364 21.02 8.28 -10.97
N GLY A 365 21.98 8.68 -10.11
CA GLY A 365 22.34 10.08 -9.90
C GLY A 365 21.23 10.98 -9.38
N LEU A 366 20.19 10.40 -8.76
CA LEU A 366 19.12 11.16 -8.09
C LEU A 366 19.71 11.97 -6.93
N ARG A 367 19.19 13.17 -6.72
CA ARG A 367 19.49 14.03 -5.55
C ARG A 367 18.21 14.22 -4.75
N LEU A 368 18.21 13.64 -3.57
CA LEU A 368 17.12 13.74 -2.59
C LEU A 368 17.27 14.96 -1.67
#